data_a4c174293e38d6646515a702d8b9e4b7
#
_entry.id   a4c174293e38d6646515a702d8b9e4b7
#
_cell.length_a   1.000
_cell.length_b   1.000
_cell.length_c   1.000
_cell.angle_alpha   90.00
_cell.angle_beta   90.00
_cell.angle_gamma   90.00
#
_symmetry.space_group_name_H-M   'P 1'
#
loop_
_entity.id
_entity.type
_entity.pdbx_description
1 polymer ?
#
loop_
_entity_poly.entity_id
_entity_poly.type
_entity_poly.pdbx_seq_one_letter_code
_entity_poly.pdbx_strand_id
1 'polypeptide(L)'
;MIKAGKRGSGEARRPCARAHKDLGCERPLPRLPASPLPPWFVAVLTLLILEPSSLTAQTDLKRRIDTRLNTVPFNRQLWGIALVDEGGRLIYGHNESRMFIPASNTKLVVGAVAAALLPADWRVKTSLYAGGPIVGGVLQGDLVLYGRGDPTMDRRCYATDSTRAGVCDVDPFTRMRQLVDTLRAKGIRAVSGDVVGDGSYFEPTLIHPNWEAFDLNWWYAAPVSGLGFHDNSVDFDWQPGQAVGAPAVITISPDLGDIGFENRTITVAPGGESDIGDRFFRHPGTLQIWAEGTVALDNPRRTESFAIPDPNLYAARALRQALADAGIAVTGSTRSTTDSLLYGRARASTPLAEVQSRPLRDWIFPILNTSQNWFAEMLLKQLGKRFGKAGSWPEGLAVERRFLIDSVRVDSTQFSLSDGSGLSSSNLVSPLVFTQLLRYIRRHPRYAGFATGLPQAGLVGSLRNRFLGTPLAGRVRAKTGSISRVQSLSGYLEGGAGRTLIFSVQANHHAESSRTMLAMIDSVVVEMGRSGKR
;
A
#
# COMPACT_ATOMS: atom_id res chain seq x y z
N MET A 1 14.59 -8.92 48.64
CA MET A 1 15.88 -8.84 49.35
C MET A 1 16.73 -7.86 48.57
N ILE A 2 16.75 -6.52 48.98
CA ILE A 2 17.72 -5.92 49.86
C ILE A 2 19.11 -5.87 49.19
N LYS A 3 19.72 -4.73 48.87
CA LYS A 3 20.12 -3.45 49.54
C LYS A 3 20.65 -2.50 48.44
N ALA A 4 20.39 -1.23 48.25
CA ALA A 4 20.63 -0.04 49.10
C ALA A 4 22.08 0.26 49.41
N GLY A 5 22.52 1.44 49.04
CA GLY A 5 23.73 2.18 49.48
C GLY A 5 24.02 3.31 48.50
N LYS A 6 23.70 4.49 48.67
CA LYS A 6 23.90 5.69 49.55
C LYS A 6 25.33 6.27 49.53
N ARG A 7 25.35 7.60 49.16
CA ARG A 7 26.06 8.79 49.67
C ARG A 7 27.41 9.17 49.05
N GLY A 8 27.59 10.43 48.73
CA GLY A 8 27.96 11.64 49.37
C GLY A 8 28.29 12.73 48.32
N SER A 9 27.75 13.90 48.26
CA SER A 9 27.86 15.13 49.09
C SER A 9 29.19 15.90 49.02
N GLY A 10 29.07 17.21 48.73
CA GLY A 10 30.05 18.26 48.96
C GLY A 10 29.96 19.35 47.91
N GLU A 11 29.12 20.41 48.04
CA GLU A 11 29.40 21.71 48.71
C GLU A 11 30.77 22.29 48.31
N ALA A 12 30.93 23.49 47.93
CA ALA A 12 30.34 24.80 48.04
C ALA A 12 31.44 25.82 47.69
N ARG A 13 31.16 26.93 47.17
CA ARG A 13 31.30 28.29 47.68
C ARG A 13 31.60 29.35 46.62
N ARG A 14 30.75 30.32 46.65
CA ARG A 14 31.00 31.73 46.25
C ARG A 14 31.95 32.37 47.25
N PRO A 15 32.39 33.69 47.21
CA PRO A 15 31.84 34.86 46.54
C PRO A 15 32.81 36.03 46.21
N CYS A 16 32.22 37.20 45.93
CA CYS A 16 32.61 38.63 46.17
C CYS A 16 33.53 39.29 45.15
N ALA A 17 33.13 40.33 44.49
CA ALA A 17 32.66 41.69 44.74
C ALA A 17 33.79 42.71 44.98
N ARG A 18 33.75 43.83 44.25
CA ARG A 18 33.96 45.25 44.50
C ARG A 18 34.63 45.96 43.33
N ALA A 19 34.00 46.90 42.68
CA ALA A 19 33.70 48.30 42.99
C ALA A 19 34.93 49.23 42.91
N HIS A 20 34.88 50.20 41.99
CA HIS A 20 35.02 51.65 42.15
C HIS A 20 35.19 52.29 40.78
N LYS A 21 34.28 53.21 40.41
CA LYS A 21 34.37 54.68 40.36
C LYS A 21 35.62 55.23 39.66
N ASP A 22 35.49 56.00 38.57
CA ASP A 22 35.37 57.44 38.55
C ASP A 22 35.35 58.03 37.12
N LEU A 23 34.42 58.93 36.93
CA LEU A 23 34.45 60.27 36.37
C LEU A 23 35.10 60.55 35.00
N GLY A 24 34.22 60.89 34.02
CA GLY A 24 34.29 62.27 33.49
C GLY A 24 35.10 62.50 32.24
N CYS A 25 34.41 62.68 31.11
CA CYS A 25 34.60 63.83 30.20
C CYS A 25 33.71 63.71 28.96
N GLU A 26 32.71 64.55 28.90
CA GLU A 26 31.94 64.81 27.70
C GLU A 26 32.84 65.57 26.72
N ARG A 27 32.95 64.97 25.46
CA ARG A 27 33.35 65.74 24.30
C ARG A 27 32.21 65.76 23.32
N PRO A 28 31.82 66.92 22.77
CA PRO A 28 30.75 66.99 21.76
C PRO A 28 31.20 66.40 20.44
N LEU A 29 30.37 65.52 19.89
CA LEU A 29 30.55 64.97 18.55
C LEU A 29 30.30 66.07 17.47
N PRO A 30 31.11 66.12 16.44
CA PRO A 30 30.94 67.08 15.33
C PRO A 30 29.68 66.75 14.52
N ARG A 31 28.88 67.77 14.20
CA ARG A 31 27.75 67.69 13.27
C ARG A 31 28.29 67.36 11.87
N LEU A 32 27.90 66.20 11.33
CA LEU A 32 28.08 65.85 9.91
C LEU A 32 27.05 66.61 9.06
N PRO A 33 27.45 67.12 7.90
CA PRO A 33 26.53 67.79 6.98
C PRO A 33 25.55 66.79 6.37
N ALA A 34 24.27 67.15 6.28
CA ALA A 34 23.24 66.41 5.58
C ALA A 34 23.51 66.40 4.08
N SER A 35 24.02 65.29 3.58
CA SER A 35 24.05 65.03 2.13
C SER A 35 22.72 64.50 1.66
N PRO A 36 22.17 64.96 0.52
CA PRO A 36 20.93 64.39 -0.01
C PRO A 36 21.12 62.92 -0.43
N LEU A 37 20.21 62.05 0.02
CA LEU A 37 20.20 60.63 -0.35
C LEU A 37 20.09 60.47 -1.86
N PRO A 38 20.89 59.59 -2.48
CA PRO A 38 20.85 59.40 -3.94
C PRO A 38 19.50 58.76 -4.37
N PRO A 39 19.00 59.08 -5.57
CA PRO A 39 17.67 58.73 -6.07
C PRO A 39 17.37 57.19 -6.14
N TRP A 40 18.38 56.33 -6.04
CA TRP A 40 18.20 54.89 -6.01
C TRP A 40 17.72 54.38 -4.63
N PHE A 41 17.81 55.15 -3.54
CA PHE A 41 17.27 54.79 -2.23
C PHE A 41 15.73 54.86 -2.18
N VAL A 42 15.10 55.65 -3.06
CA VAL A 42 13.62 55.74 -3.18
C VAL A 42 13.08 54.56 -3.99
N ALA A 43 13.86 53.97 -4.90
CA ALA A 43 13.47 52.81 -5.69
C ALA A 43 13.49 51.50 -4.91
N VAL A 44 14.29 51.36 -3.83
CA VAL A 44 14.33 50.15 -2.98
C VAL A 44 13.18 50.12 -2.00
N LEU A 45 12.63 51.25 -1.57
CA LEU A 45 11.46 51.31 -0.69
C LEU A 45 10.13 51.03 -1.43
N THR A 46 10.10 51.20 -2.75
CA THR A 46 8.91 50.91 -3.58
C THR A 46 8.78 49.45 -3.99
N LEU A 47 9.84 48.62 -3.83
CA LEU A 47 9.80 47.18 -4.13
C LEU A 47 9.40 46.30 -2.94
N LEU A 48 9.14 46.87 -1.76
CA LEU A 48 8.73 46.16 -0.55
C LEU A 48 7.22 46.23 -0.26
N ILE A 49 6.41 46.78 -1.20
CA ILE A 49 4.94 46.94 -1.02
C ILE A 49 4.17 46.11 -2.07
N LEU A 50 4.67 44.96 -2.47
CA LEU A 50 3.92 44.11 -3.43
C LEU A 50 3.92 42.65 -2.97
N GLU A 51 3.24 42.34 -1.83
CA GLU A 51 2.65 41.03 -1.57
C GLU A 51 1.49 41.05 -0.55
N PRO A 52 0.45 41.89 -0.66
CA PRO A 52 -0.72 41.76 0.19
C PRO A 52 -1.67 40.64 -0.30
N SER A 53 -1.61 40.22 -1.57
CA SER A 53 -2.56 39.28 -2.15
C SER A 53 -2.33 37.81 -1.74
N SER A 54 -1.09 37.41 -1.44
CA SER A 54 -0.80 36.03 -1.03
C SER A 54 -1.16 35.76 0.43
N LEU A 55 -0.92 36.69 1.33
CA LEU A 55 -1.27 36.61 2.75
C LEU A 55 -2.80 36.58 2.97
N THR A 56 -3.53 37.41 2.27
CA THR A 56 -5.01 37.42 2.34
C THR A 56 -5.63 36.15 1.80
N ALA A 57 -5.11 35.61 0.70
CA ALA A 57 -5.58 34.34 0.12
C ALA A 57 -5.30 33.14 1.04
N GLN A 58 -4.15 33.11 1.70
CA GLN A 58 -3.77 32.06 2.65
C GLN A 58 -4.62 32.13 3.92
N THR A 59 -4.85 33.32 4.45
CA THR A 59 -5.73 33.54 5.61
C THR A 59 -7.16 33.12 5.33
N ASP A 60 -7.66 33.41 4.11
CA ASP A 60 -9.00 33.01 3.68
C ASP A 60 -9.13 31.49 3.50
N LEU A 61 -8.14 30.82 2.92
CA LEU A 61 -8.09 29.36 2.84
C LEU A 61 -8.11 28.72 4.23
N LYS A 62 -7.26 29.22 5.14
CA LYS A 62 -7.19 28.74 6.53
C LYS A 62 -8.57 28.85 7.20
N ARG A 63 -9.20 30.00 7.12
CA ARG A 63 -10.52 30.21 7.71
C ARG A 63 -11.55 29.24 7.17
N ARG A 64 -11.62 29.01 5.84
CA ARG A 64 -12.59 28.11 5.22
C ARG A 64 -12.40 26.66 5.64
N ILE A 65 -11.17 26.17 5.70
CA ILE A 65 -10.88 24.80 6.15
C ILE A 65 -11.17 24.68 7.65
N ASP A 66 -10.66 25.57 8.49
CA ASP A 66 -10.84 25.54 9.95
C ASP A 66 -12.34 25.58 10.32
N THR A 67 -13.15 26.38 9.61
CA THR A 67 -14.61 26.41 9.82
C THR A 67 -15.23 25.04 9.60
N ARG A 68 -14.82 24.31 8.56
CA ARG A 68 -15.32 22.95 8.29
C ARG A 68 -14.91 21.97 9.37
N LEU A 69 -13.63 21.98 9.75
CA LEU A 69 -13.10 21.07 10.77
C LEU A 69 -13.72 21.31 12.14
N ASN A 70 -14.08 22.56 12.46
CA ASN A 70 -14.71 22.95 13.73
C ASN A 70 -16.23 22.72 13.77
N THR A 71 -16.85 22.25 12.68
CA THR A 71 -18.29 21.92 12.66
C THR A 71 -18.53 20.55 13.28
N VAL A 72 -19.56 20.39 14.11
CA VAL A 72 -20.00 19.09 14.65
C VAL A 72 -20.50 18.21 13.49
N PRO A 73 -20.12 16.92 13.43
CA PRO A 73 -19.33 16.14 14.40
C PRO A 73 -17.81 16.17 14.16
N PHE A 74 -17.31 16.84 13.12
CA PHE A 74 -15.92 16.77 12.64
C PHE A 74 -14.90 17.39 13.61
N ASN A 75 -15.35 18.27 14.51
CA ASN A 75 -14.53 18.90 15.54
C ASN A 75 -14.09 17.95 16.69
N ARG A 76 -14.62 16.70 16.70
CA ARG A 76 -14.30 15.67 17.70
C ARG A 76 -13.27 14.66 17.22
N GLN A 77 -12.75 14.83 16.01
CA GLN A 77 -11.86 13.88 15.35
C GLN A 77 -10.44 14.46 15.28
N LEU A 78 -9.47 13.57 15.07
CA LEU A 78 -8.09 14.01 14.88
C LEU A 78 -7.82 14.26 13.40
N TRP A 79 -7.53 15.49 13.05
CA TRP A 79 -7.18 15.91 11.71
C TRP A 79 -5.70 16.22 11.58
N GLY A 80 -5.06 15.66 10.56
CA GLY A 80 -3.72 15.99 10.12
C GLY A 80 -3.77 16.43 8.65
N ILE A 81 -3.34 17.65 8.34
CA ILE A 81 -3.43 18.20 6.99
C ILE A 81 -2.16 18.96 6.65
N ALA A 82 -1.61 18.72 5.46
CA ALA A 82 -0.57 19.52 4.86
C ALA A 82 -0.91 19.82 3.40
N LEU A 83 -0.75 21.07 3.00
CA LEU A 83 -0.84 21.53 1.62
C LEU A 83 0.42 22.33 1.31
N VAL A 84 1.18 21.90 0.30
CA VAL A 84 2.39 22.58 -0.13
C VAL A 84 2.35 22.90 -1.64
N ASP A 85 3.13 23.90 -2.06
CA ASP A 85 3.39 24.13 -3.47
C ASP A 85 4.49 23.18 -4.02
N GLU A 86 4.77 23.23 -5.32
CA GLU A 86 5.82 22.43 -5.95
C GLU A 86 7.23 22.74 -5.42
N GLY A 87 7.43 23.93 -4.86
CA GLY A 87 8.66 24.33 -4.16
C GLY A 87 8.83 23.64 -2.82
N GLY A 88 7.72 23.20 -2.21
CA GLY A 88 7.65 22.62 -0.86
C GLY A 88 7.32 23.66 0.22
N ARG A 89 6.93 24.88 -0.16
CA ARG A 89 6.46 25.90 0.79
C ARG A 89 5.08 25.51 1.31
N LEU A 90 4.92 25.49 2.62
CA LEU A 90 3.65 25.21 3.28
C LEU A 90 2.64 26.33 3.00
N ILE A 91 1.50 25.98 2.39
CA ILE A 91 0.37 26.88 2.12
C ILE A 91 -0.66 26.78 3.25
N TYR A 92 -0.93 25.56 3.73
CA TYR A 92 -1.82 25.30 4.85
C TYR A 92 -1.31 24.10 5.65
N GLY A 93 -1.31 24.22 6.97
CA GLY A 93 -0.98 23.15 7.91
C GLY A 93 -1.99 23.09 9.04
N HIS A 94 -2.36 21.88 9.45
CA HIS A 94 -3.13 21.59 10.65
C HIS A 94 -2.61 20.26 11.21
N ASN A 95 -1.93 20.30 12.36
CA ASN A 95 -1.20 19.14 12.90
C ASN A 95 -0.30 18.44 11.85
N GLU A 96 0.25 19.18 10.93
CA GLU A 96 0.94 18.68 9.75
C GLU A 96 2.19 17.86 10.03
N SER A 97 2.82 18.11 11.21
CA SER A 97 4.00 17.37 11.70
C SER A 97 3.66 16.27 12.72
N ARG A 98 2.41 16.17 13.18
CA ARG A 98 1.98 15.10 14.07
C ARG A 98 1.77 13.81 13.29
N MET A 99 2.05 12.68 13.91
CA MET A 99 1.86 11.35 13.32
C MET A 99 0.42 10.89 13.45
N PHE A 100 -0.07 10.31 12.36
CA PHE A 100 -1.41 9.73 12.23
C PHE A 100 -1.28 8.32 11.66
N ILE A 101 -2.28 7.48 11.87
CA ILE A 101 -2.44 6.22 11.17
C ILE A 101 -2.82 6.55 9.72
N PRO A 102 -1.97 6.20 8.72
CA PRO A 102 -2.19 6.61 7.33
C PRO A 102 -3.10 5.67 6.56
N ALA A 103 -3.40 4.48 7.09
CA ALA A 103 -4.00 3.39 6.35
C ALA A 103 -3.25 3.16 5.02
N SER A 104 -3.95 2.85 3.93
CA SER A 104 -3.32 2.55 2.64
C SER A 104 -2.56 3.71 1.97
N ASN A 105 -2.49 4.90 2.58
CA ASN A 105 -1.53 5.92 2.12
C ASN A 105 -0.07 5.47 2.32
N THR A 106 0.19 4.51 3.22
CA THR A 106 1.50 3.83 3.36
C THR A 106 2.01 3.30 2.02
N LYS A 107 1.12 2.84 1.13
CA LYS A 107 1.47 2.35 -0.21
C LYS A 107 2.16 3.39 -1.10
N LEU A 108 2.02 4.68 -0.79
CA LEU A 108 2.80 5.72 -1.44
C LEU A 108 4.30 5.56 -1.17
N VAL A 109 4.66 5.07 0.03
CA VAL A 109 6.07 4.85 0.40
C VAL A 109 6.64 3.69 -0.40
N VAL A 110 6.07 2.48 -0.30
CA VAL A 110 6.58 1.31 -1.01
C VAL A 110 6.59 1.52 -2.52
N GLY A 111 5.54 2.14 -3.08
CA GLY A 111 5.44 2.44 -4.50
C GLY A 111 6.49 3.44 -4.98
N ALA A 112 6.74 4.52 -4.22
CA ALA A 112 7.74 5.54 -4.55
C ALA A 112 9.17 5.00 -4.42
N VAL A 113 9.46 4.26 -3.34
CA VAL A 113 10.78 3.63 -3.12
C VAL A 113 11.09 2.63 -4.23
N ALA A 114 10.14 1.77 -4.57
CA ALA A 114 10.32 0.81 -5.66
C ALA A 114 10.49 1.50 -7.02
N ALA A 115 9.67 2.51 -7.34
CA ALA A 115 9.81 3.27 -8.58
C ALA A 115 11.16 3.99 -8.68
N ALA A 116 11.70 4.47 -7.56
CA ALA A 116 13.00 5.14 -7.53
C ALA A 116 14.18 4.16 -7.66
N LEU A 117 14.11 3.00 -7.02
CA LEU A 117 15.25 2.08 -6.92
C LEU A 117 15.27 1.00 -8.01
N LEU A 118 14.12 0.57 -8.53
CA LEU A 118 14.02 -0.51 -9.51
C LEU A 118 13.69 0.01 -10.91
N PRO A 119 14.21 -0.62 -12.00
CA PRO A 119 13.76 -0.33 -13.36
C PRO A 119 12.27 -0.63 -13.54
N ALA A 120 11.57 0.12 -14.38
CA ALA A 120 10.14 -0.06 -14.63
C ALA A 120 9.79 -1.42 -15.28
N ASP A 121 10.74 -2.01 -15.98
CA ASP A 121 10.67 -3.32 -16.62
C ASP A 121 11.24 -4.47 -15.77
N TRP A 122 11.66 -4.18 -14.53
CA TRP A 122 12.15 -5.19 -13.60
C TRP A 122 11.13 -6.32 -13.39
N ARG A 123 11.63 -7.57 -13.37
CA ARG A 123 10.84 -8.79 -13.24
C ARG A 123 11.52 -9.77 -12.29
N VAL A 124 10.74 -10.68 -11.76
CA VAL A 124 11.19 -11.86 -11.02
C VAL A 124 10.77 -13.13 -11.74
N LYS A 125 11.29 -14.26 -11.30
CA LYS A 125 11.06 -15.57 -11.90
C LYS A 125 10.42 -16.53 -10.90
N THR A 126 9.51 -17.38 -11.40
CA THR A 126 9.05 -18.59 -10.73
C THR A 126 9.54 -19.78 -11.53
N SER A 127 10.16 -20.75 -10.86
CA SER A 127 10.92 -21.83 -11.52
C SER A 127 10.52 -23.20 -11.01
N LEU A 128 10.59 -24.21 -11.89
CA LEU A 128 10.51 -25.63 -11.53
C LEU A 128 11.89 -26.24 -11.48
N TYR A 129 12.17 -26.98 -10.42
CA TYR A 129 13.43 -27.71 -10.23
C TYR A 129 13.19 -29.20 -10.01
N ALA A 130 14.15 -30.02 -10.46
CA ALA A 130 14.18 -31.45 -10.21
C ALA A 130 14.77 -31.73 -8.85
N GLY A 131 14.07 -32.47 -7.98
CA GLY A 131 14.57 -33.00 -6.73
C GLY A 131 15.32 -34.32 -6.86
N GLY A 132 15.44 -34.86 -8.10
CA GLY A 132 16.11 -36.10 -8.42
C GLY A 132 16.44 -36.24 -9.90
N PRO A 133 17.00 -37.39 -10.35
CA PRO A 133 17.33 -37.61 -11.76
C PRO A 133 16.09 -37.83 -12.61
N ILE A 134 16.19 -37.54 -13.92
CA ILE A 134 15.16 -37.83 -14.91
C ILE A 134 15.62 -39.04 -15.72
N VAL A 135 14.85 -40.14 -15.66
CA VAL A 135 15.13 -41.39 -16.36
C VAL A 135 13.93 -41.79 -17.19
N GLY A 136 14.10 -41.97 -18.49
CA GLY A 136 13.02 -42.39 -19.40
C GLY A 136 11.79 -41.46 -19.41
N GLY A 137 11.97 -40.16 -19.17
CA GLY A 137 10.90 -39.17 -19.06
C GLY A 137 10.16 -39.15 -17.71
N VAL A 138 10.68 -39.88 -16.70
CA VAL A 138 10.16 -39.86 -15.32
C VAL A 138 11.15 -39.13 -14.42
N LEU A 139 10.68 -38.08 -13.74
CA LEU A 139 11.42 -37.44 -12.66
C LEU A 139 11.38 -38.36 -11.44
N GLN A 140 12.53 -38.96 -11.08
CA GLN A 140 12.68 -39.82 -9.91
C GLN A 140 12.99 -38.97 -8.67
N GLY A 141 12.00 -38.34 -8.12
CA GLY A 141 12.08 -37.43 -6.99
C GLY A 141 11.03 -36.31 -7.06
N ASP A 142 11.17 -35.33 -6.20
CA ASP A 142 10.21 -34.25 -6.06
C ASP A 142 10.31 -33.24 -7.23
N LEU A 143 9.17 -32.66 -7.59
CA LEU A 143 9.10 -31.52 -8.46
C LEU A 143 8.91 -30.26 -7.59
N VAL A 144 9.91 -29.37 -7.56
CA VAL A 144 9.93 -28.20 -6.70
C VAL A 144 9.50 -26.95 -7.47
N LEU A 145 8.39 -26.35 -7.07
CA LEU A 145 7.93 -25.05 -7.54
C LEU A 145 8.50 -23.95 -6.64
N TYR A 146 9.52 -23.26 -7.10
CA TYR A 146 10.21 -22.23 -6.34
C TYR A 146 9.78 -20.83 -6.77
N GLY A 147 9.11 -20.11 -5.86
CA GLY A 147 8.72 -18.73 -6.06
C GLY A 147 9.78 -17.74 -5.58
N ARG A 148 9.96 -16.66 -6.34
CA ARG A 148 10.81 -15.51 -5.95
C ARG A 148 10.01 -14.24 -5.74
N GLY A 149 8.81 -14.36 -5.18
CA GLY A 149 7.95 -13.24 -4.83
C GLY A 149 7.28 -12.58 -6.04
N ASP A 150 6.77 -13.37 -6.97
CA ASP A 150 5.96 -12.91 -8.10
C ASP A 150 4.48 -12.76 -7.68
N PRO A 151 3.93 -11.53 -7.59
CA PRO A 151 2.52 -11.34 -7.28
C PRO A 151 1.61 -11.42 -8.51
N THR A 152 2.16 -11.74 -9.70
CA THR A 152 1.41 -11.67 -10.96
C THR A 152 1.03 -13.05 -11.53
N MET A 153 1.08 -14.10 -10.68
CA MET A 153 0.61 -15.43 -11.03
C MET A 153 -0.89 -15.57 -10.73
N ASP A 154 -1.73 -14.82 -11.45
CA ASP A 154 -3.16 -14.76 -11.22
C ASP A 154 -3.95 -14.39 -12.49
N ARG A 155 -5.28 -14.53 -12.43
CA ARG A 155 -6.22 -13.99 -13.42
C ARG A 155 -6.74 -12.60 -13.05
N ARG A 156 -6.49 -12.10 -11.84
CA ARG A 156 -7.09 -10.87 -11.36
C ARG A 156 -6.57 -9.69 -12.18
N CYS A 157 -7.48 -9.14 -12.95
CA CYS A 157 -7.22 -7.96 -13.73
C CYS A 157 -7.57 -6.74 -12.91
N TYR A 158 -6.56 -6.10 -12.37
CA TYR A 158 -6.72 -4.82 -11.69
C TYR A 158 -6.84 -3.65 -12.67
N ALA A 159 -7.05 -3.93 -13.96
CA ALA A 159 -7.34 -2.90 -14.93
C ALA A 159 -8.69 -2.26 -14.61
N THR A 160 -8.67 -0.96 -14.35
CA THR A 160 -9.87 -0.16 -14.10
C THR A 160 -10.33 0.59 -15.34
N ASP A 161 -9.64 0.41 -16.47
CA ASP A 161 -9.96 0.99 -17.76
C ASP A 161 -9.63 0.02 -18.91
N SER A 162 -10.23 0.25 -20.08
CA SER A 162 -10.08 -0.58 -21.26
C SER A 162 -8.65 -0.63 -21.82
N THR A 163 -7.80 0.33 -21.50
CA THR A 163 -6.43 0.40 -22.00
C THR A 163 -5.52 -0.69 -21.42
N ARG A 164 -5.93 -1.28 -20.28
CA ARG A 164 -5.20 -2.34 -19.58
C ARG A 164 -5.86 -3.72 -19.67
N ALA A 165 -7.03 -3.82 -20.28
CA ALA A 165 -7.79 -5.07 -20.36
C ALA A 165 -7.00 -6.23 -21.01
N GLY A 166 -6.10 -5.93 -21.96
CA GLY A 166 -5.25 -6.94 -22.61
C GLY A 166 -4.01 -7.38 -21.82
N VAL A 167 -3.79 -6.84 -20.61
CA VAL A 167 -2.61 -7.16 -19.78
C VAL A 167 -2.89 -8.35 -18.85
N CYS A 168 -4.13 -8.78 -18.72
CA CYS A 168 -4.57 -9.75 -17.74
C CYS A 168 -4.67 -11.16 -18.32
N ASP A 169 -4.22 -12.14 -17.55
CA ASP A 169 -4.52 -13.54 -17.84
C ASP A 169 -6.01 -13.81 -17.53
N VAL A 170 -6.73 -14.43 -18.45
CA VAL A 170 -8.16 -14.73 -18.27
C VAL A 170 -8.37 -15.92 -17.33
N ASP A 171 -7.39 -16.80 -17.26
CA ASP A 171 -7.41 -18.05 -16.51
C ASP A 171 -6.30 -18.05 -15.46
N PRO A 172 -6.61 -18.35 -14.18
CA PRO A 172 -5.62 -18.37 -13.09
C PRO A 172 -4.48 -19.35 -13.33
N PHE A 173 -4.70 -20.41 -14.11
CA PHE A 173 -3.70 -21.44 -14.40
C PHE A 173 -2.76 -21.10 -15.57
N THR A 174 -2.93 -19.98 -16.27
CA THR A 174 -2.13 -19.63 -17.46
C THR A 174 -0.63 -19.81 -17.21
N ARG A 175 -0.11 -19.30 -16.10
CA ARG A 175 1.32 -19.38 -15.76
C ARG A 175 1.74 -20.80 -15.37
N MET A 176 0.88 -21.54 -14.66
CA MET A 176 1.14 -22.95 -14.32
C MET A 176 1.19 -23.80 -15.58
N ARG A 177 0.28 -23.61 -16.53
CA ARG A 177 0.33 -24.33 -17.82
C ARG A 177 1.59 -24.02 -18.63
N GLN A 178 2.06 -22.77 -18.67
CA GLN A 178 3.34 -22.43 -19.33
C GLN A 178 4.52 -23.21 -18.75
N LEU A 179 4.57 -23.37 -17.43
CA LEU A 179 5.59 -24.20 -16.77
C LEU A 179 5.46 -25.67 -17.17
N VAL A 180 4.26 -26.21 -17.15
CA VAL A 180 3.95 -27.61 -17.48
C VAL A 180 4.20 -27.91 -18.96
N ASP A 181 3.84 -27.02 -19.89
CA ASP A 181 4.12 -27.17 -21.31
C ASP A 181 5.62 -27.26 -21.59
N THR A 182 6.43 -26.51 -20.83
CA THR A 182 7.89 -26.60 -20.90
C THR A 182 8.40 -27.97 -20.43
N LEU A 183 7.81 -28.56 -19.36
CA LEU A 183 8.14 -29.93 -18.93
C LEU A 183 7.81 -30.97 -20.01
N ARG A 184 6.62 -30.86 -20.62
CA ARG A 184 6.20 -31.74 -21.72
C ARG A 184 7.15 -31.65 -22.92
N ALA A 185 7.53 -30.44 -23.31
CA ALA A 185 8.48 -30.20 -24.40
C ALA A 185 9.86 -30.83 -24.12
N LYS A 186 10.25 -30.97 -22.85
CA LYS A 186 11.45 -31.67 -22.40
C LYS A 186 11.27 -33.20 -22.28
N GLY A 187 10.09 -33.74 -22.64
CA GLY A 187 9.80 -35.16 -22.60
C GLY A 187 9.49 -35.72 -21.20
N ILE A 188 9.20 -34.87 -20.22
CA ILE A 188 8.80 -35.30 -18.86
C ILE A 188 7.33 -35.73 -18.91
N ARG A 189 7.07 -36.98 -18.51
CA ARG A 189 5.73 -37.61 -18.57
C ARG A 189 5.20 -38.01 -17.20
N ALA A 190 6.08 -38.09 -16.19
CA ALA A 190 5.67 -38.43 -14.83
C ALA A 190 6.65 -37.88 -13.79
N VAL A 191 6.14 -37.72 -12.58
CA VAL A 191 6.87 -37.36 -11.36
C VAL A 191 6.61 -38.45 -10.33
N SER A 192 7.66 -39.15 -9.84
CA SER A 192 7.50 -40.21 -8.85
C SER A 192 7.52 -39.73 -7.40
N GLY A 193 7.98 -38.50 -7.16
CA GLY A 193 7.96 -37.85 -5.85
C GLY A 193 6.79 -36.88 -5.70
N ASP A 194 6.93 -35.96 -4.74
CA ASP A 194 5.95 -34.95 -4.40
C ASP A 194 6.01 -33.71 -5.31
N VAL A 195 4.91 -32.98 -5.40
CA VAL A 195 4.90 -31.61 -5.88
C VAL A 195 5.05 -30.69 -4.68
N VAL A 196 6.15 -29.92 -4.64
CA VAL A 196 6.53 -29.12 -3.48
C VAL A 196 6.46 -27.64 -3.81
N GLY A 197 5.64 -26.88 -3.08
CA GLY A 197 5.62 -25.42 -3.11
C GLY A 197 6.70 -24.85 -2.17
N ASP A 198 7.71 -24.22 -2.75
CA ASP A 198 8.85 -23.66 -2.00
C ASP A 198 8.77 -22.11 -1.99
N GLY A 199 8.38 -21.56 -0.83
CA GLY A 199 8.31 -20.12 -0.57
C GLY A 199 9.55 -19.54 0.13
N SER A 200 10.62 -20.31 0.27
CA SER A 200 11.80 -19.96 1.07
C SER A 200 12.65 -18.79 0.55
N TYR A 201 12.24 -18.16 -0.54
CA TYR A 201 12.88 -16.93 -1.03
C TYR A 201 12.69 -15.75 -0.06
N PHE A 202 11.53 -15.72 0.62
CA PHE A 202 11.23 -14.80 1.70
C PHE A 202 11.36 -15.49 3.06
N GLU A 203 11.24 -14.71 4.13
CA GLU A 203 11.20 -15.21 5.49
C GLU A 203 10.04 -16.19 5.72
N PRO A 204 10.15 -17.11 6.71
CA PRO A 204 9.09 -18.07 7.01
C PRO A 204 7.83 -17.44 7.63
N THR A 205 7.91 -16.21 8.13
CA THR A 205 6.77 -15.48 8.67
C THR A 205 5.85 -15.06 7.53
N LEU A 206 4.67 -15.67 7.43
CA LEU A 206 3.72 -15.47 6.34
C LEU A 206 2.72 -14.34 6.62
N ILE A 207 2.45 -14.06 7.89
CA ILE A 207 1.45 -13.10 8.36
C ILE A 207 2.17 -12.05 9.21
N HIS A 208 1.90 -10.78 8.94
CA HIS A 208 2.50 -9.70 9.73
C HIS A 208 1.91 -9.69 11.17
N PRO A 209 2.76 -9.60 12.22
CA PRO A 209 2.32 -9.77 13.61
C PRO A 209 1.34 -8.69 14.11
N ASN A 210 1.29 -7.55 13.46
CA ASN A 210 0.42 -6.42 13.85
C ASN A 210 -0.85 -6.33 12.98
N TRP A 211 -1.21 -7.36 12.21
CA TRP A 211 -2.51 -7.44 11.55
C TRP A 211 -3.57 -7.97 12.52
N GLU A 212 -4.78 -7.46 12.41
CA GLU A 212 -5.87 -7.86 13.29
C GLU A 212 -6.36 -9.29 12.93
N ALA A 213 -6.72 -10.06 13.95
CA ALA A 213 -7.13 -11.46 13.75
C ALA A 213 -8.35 -11.60 12.83
N PHE A 214 -9.28 -10.65 12.87
CA PHE A 214 -10.44 -10.61 11.98
C PHE A 214 -10.03 -10.49 10.51
N ASP A 215 -9.01 -9.66 10.21
CA ASP A 215 -8.54 -9.39 8.85
C ASP A 215 -7.95 -10.63 8.19
N LEU A 216 -7.36 -11.55 8.96
CA LEU A 216 -6.67 -12.75 8.47
C LEU A 216 -7.56 -13.72 7.68
N ASN A 217 -8.85 -13.56 7.74
CA ASN A 217 -9.79 -14.33 6.93
C ASN A 217 -9.89 -13.84 5.48
N TRP A 218 -9.61 -12.55 5.25
CA TRP A 218 -9.95 -11.87 4.02
C TRP A 218 -8.74 -11.71 3.09
N TRP A 219 -9.02 -11.65 1.80
CA TRP A 219 -8.01 -11.50 0.74
C TRP A 219 -7.04 -10.34 0.96
N TYR A 220 -7.48 -9.26 1.60
CA TYR A 220 -6.64 -8.08 1.83
C TYR A 220 -5.59 -8.26 2.94
N ALA A 221 -5.66 -9.38 3.68
CA ALA A 221 -4.64 -9.82 4.64
C ALA A 221 -4.08 -11.21 4.28
N ALA A 222 -4.07 -11.54 3.00
CA ALA A 222 -3.54 -12.82 2.52
C ALA A 222 -2.06 -12.99 2.92
N PRO A 223 -1.65 -14.23 3.30
CA PRO A 223 -0.28 -14.54 3.68
C PRO A 223 0.73 -14.19 2.59
N VAL A 224 1.92 -13.70 2.99
CA VAL A 224 2.97 -13.18 2.12
C VAL A 224 4.16 -14.12 2.11
N SER A 225 4.30 -14.90 1.05
CA SER A 225 5.37 -15.89 0.85
C SER A 225 6.20 -15.58 -0.40
N GLY A 226 7.36 -16.21 -0.53
CA GLY A 226 8.14 -16.19 -1.78
C GLY A 226 7.39 -16.80 -2.97
N LEU A 227 6.45 -17.72 -2.70
CA LEU A 227 5.58 -18.31 -3.70
C LEU A 227 4.14 -17.80 -3.52
N GLY A 228 3.51 -17.39 -4.61
CA GLY A 228 2.14 -16.92 -4.64
C GLY A 228 1.37 -17.48 -5.83
N PHE A 229 0.06 -17.63 -5.66
CA PHE A 229 -0.88 -18.02 -6.71
C PHE A 229 -2.24 -17.40 -6.40
N HIS A 230 -2.85 -16.75 -7.37
CA HIS A 230 -4.19 -16.16 -7.29
C HIS A 230 -4.39 -15.22 -6.07
N ASP A 231 -3.44 -14.28 -5.87
CA ASP A 231 -3.37 -13.37 -4.71
C ASP A 231 -3.36 -14.06 -3.33
N ASN A 232 -2.98 -15.35 -3.29
CA ASN A 232 -3.07 -16.21 -2.11
C ASN A 232 -4.48 -16.21 -1.49
N SER A 233 -5.50 -16.20 -2.34
CA SER A 233 -6.91 -16.18 -1.94
C SER A 233 -7.78 -17.00 -2.91
N VAL A 234 -8.99 -17.32 -2.47
CA VAL A 234 -10.02 -18.03 -3.21
C VAL A 234 -11.26 -17.15 -3.33
N ASP A 235 -11.90 -17.17 -4.48
CA ASP A 235 -13.09 -16.39 -4.77
C ASP A 235 -14.36 -17.24 -4.64
N PHE A 236 -15.37 -16.67 -3.99
CA PHE A 236 -16.75 -17.15 -3.91
C PHE A 236 -17.62 -16.20 -4.72
N ASP A 237 -17.89 -16.58 -5.95
CA ASP A 237 -18.80 -15.86 -6.82
C ASP A 237 -20.24 -16.29 -6.48
N TRP A 238 -21.08 -15.36 -6.07
CA TRP A 238 -22.43 -15.65 -5.67
C TRP A 238 -23.49 -14.80 -6.41
N GLN A 239 -24.65 -15.40 -6.62
CA GLN A 239 -25.83 -14.78 -7.19
C GLN A 239 -27.10 -15.40 -6.59
N PRO A 240 -28.27 -14.75 -6.73
CA PRO A 240 -29.53 -15.35 -6.28
C PRO A 240 -29.76 -16.74 -6.85
N GLY A 241 -30.48 -17.58 -6.10
CA GLY A 241 -31.04 -18.83 -6.61
C GLY A 241 -32.11 -18.58 -7.67
N GLN A 242 -32.60 -19.66 -8.30
CA GLN A 242 -33.55 -19.56 -9.41
C GLN A 242 -34.97 -19.14 -8.98
N ALA A 243 -35.30 -19.26 -7.68
CA ALA A 243 -36.62 -18.90 -7.14
C ALA A 243 -36.50 -18.45 -5.68
N VAL A 244 -37.52 -17.73 -5.21
CA VAL A 244 -37.68 -17.40 -3.79
C VAL A 244 -37.70 -18.68 -2.95
N GLY A 245 -36.94 -18.71 -1.85
CA GLY A 245 -36.73 -19.87 -0.99
C GLY A 245 -35.58 -20.79 -1.40
N ALA A 246 -35.04 -20.67 -2.63
CA ALA A 246 -33.87 -21.43 -3.05
C ALA A 246 -32.59 -20.84 -2.45
N PRO A 247 -31.55 -21.65 -2.16
CA PRO A 247 -30.26 -21.13 -1.77
C PRO A 247 -29.61 -20.31 -2.90
N ALA A 248 -28.73 -19.36 -2.56
CA ALA A 248 -27.89 -18.68 -3.54
C ALA A 248 -27.05 -19.68 -4.35
N VAL A 249 -26.78 -19.37 -5.61
CA VAL A 249 -25.79 -20.13 -6.40
C VAL A 249 -24.42 -19.55 -6.10
N ILE A 250 -23.53 -20.40 -5.58
CA ILE A 250 -22.16 -20.00 -5.19
C ILE A 250 -21.17 -20.87 -5.94
N THR A 251 -20.20 -20.22 -6.62
CA THR A 251 -19.14 -20.89 -7.36
C THR A 251 -17.79 -20.52 -6.75
N ILE A 252 -16.99 -21.54 -6.41
CA ILE A 252 -15.65 -21.38 -5.82
C ILE A 252 -14.61 -21.37 -6.94
N SER A 253 -13.66 -20.44 -6.93
CA SER A 253 -12.64 -20.34 -7.98
C SER A 253 -11.32 -19.74 -7.46
N PRO A 254 -10.17 -20.38 -7.76
CA PRO A 254 -10.06 -21.75 -8.25
C PRO A 254 -10.38 -22.74 -7.12
N ASP A 255 -11.13 -23.78 -7.45
CA ASP A 255 -11.41 -24.89 -6.52
C ASP A 255 -10.33 -25.98 -6.73
N LEU A 256 -9.51 -26.22 -5.71
CA LEU A 256 -8.47 -27.25 -5.69
C LEU A 256 -8.83 -28.45 -4.83
N GLY A 257 -10.10 -28.55 -4.44
CA GLY A 257 -10.66 -29.70 -3.72
C GLY A 257 -10.37 -29.72 -2.23
N ASP A 258 -9.95 -28.61 -1.64
CA ASP A 258 -9.59 -28.52 -0.21
C ASP A 258 -10.50 -27.60 0.61
N ILE A 259 -11.50 -26.99 -0.03
CA ILE A 259 -12.41 -26.05 0.60
C ILE A 259 -13.68 -26.78 1.03
N GLY A 260 -13.92 -26.83 2.35
CA GLY A 260 -15.22 -27.22 2.89
C GLY A 260 -16.17 -26.03 2.84
N PHE A 261 -17.28 -26.16 2.10
CA PHE A 261 -18.24 -25.07 2.00
C PHE A 261 -19.66 -25.53 2.38
N GLU A 262 -20.32 -24.76 3.24
CA GLU A 262 -21.71 -24.95 3.62
C GLU A 262 -22.55 -23.74 3.21
N ASN A 263 -23.58 -23.97 2.40
CA ASN A 263 -24.50 -22.93 1.92
C ASN A 263 -25.79 -22.93 2.72
N ARG A 264 -25.98 -21.93 3.58
CA ARG A 264 -27.18 -21.70 4.42
C ARG A 264 -27.97 -20.48 3.97
N THR A 265 -27.78 -20.00 2.75
CA THR A 265 -28.39 -18.77 2.23
C THR A 265 -29.81 -19.01 1.73
N ILE A 266 -30.62 -17.95 1.66
CA ILE A 266 -32.00 -17.99 1.16
C ILE A 266 -32.21 -16.84 0.16
N THR A 267 -32.73 -17.17 -1.03
CA THR A 267 -33.18 -16.16 -1.98
C THR A 267 -34.54 -15.61 -1.57
N VAL A 268 -34.66 -14.28 -1.54
CA VAL A 268 -35.91 -13.56 -1.23
C VAL A 268 -36.47 -12.83 -2.46
N ALA A 269 -37.68 -12.30 -2.33
CA ALA A 269 -38.36 -11.59 -3.43
C ALA A 269 -37.53 -10.40 -3.95
N PRO A 270 -37.73 -9.97 -5.22
CA PRO A 270 -37.07 -8.79 -5.77
C PRO A 270 -37.28 -7.55 -4.85
N GLY A 271 -36.22 -6.76 -4.67
CA GLY A 271 -36.22 -5.59 -3.77
C GLY A 271 -36.18 -5.92 -2.28
N GLY A 272 -36.09 -7.21 -1.91
CA GLY A 272 -35.89 -7.65 -0.53
C GLY A 272 -34.48 -7.34 -0.01
N GLU A 273 -34.27 -7.58 1.28
CA GLU A 273 -32.95 -7.38 1.91
C GLU A 273 -31.94 -8.37 1.36
N SER A 274 -30.71 -7.90 1.10
CA SER A 274 -29.57 -8.70 0.67
C SER A 274 -28.40 -8.45 1.60
N ASP A 275 -28.18 -9.33 2.57
CA ASP A 275 -27.12 -9.23 3.58
C ASP A 275 -26.04 -10.31 3.46
N ILE A 276 -26.16 -11.23 2.50
CA ILE A 276 -25.21 -12.34 2.27
C ILE A 276 -23.75 -11.87 2.16
N GLY A 277 -23.48 -10.70 1.57
CA GLY A 277 -22.11 -10.17 1.40
C GLY A 277 -21.37 -9.94 2.71
N ASP A 278 -22.09 -9.67 3.80
CA ASP A 278 -21.53 -9.47 5.14
C ASP A 278 -21.62 -10.76 5.99
N ARG A 279 -22.11 -11.87 5.44
CA ARG A 279 -22.40 -13.12 6.14
C ARG A 279 -21.69 -14.34 5.56
N PHE A 280 -20.48 -14.13 5.08
CA PHE A 280 -19.53 -15.21 4.83
C PHE A 280 -18.63 -15.35 6.06
N PHE A 281 -18.47 -16.58 6.54
CA PHE A 281 -17.72 -16.89 7.75
C PHE A 281 -16.73 -18.01 7.49
N ARG A 282 -15.63 -18.01 8.26
CA ARG A 282 -14.60 -19.03 8.21
C ARG A 282 -14.12 -19.37 9.62
N HIS A 283 -13.94 -20.64 9.91
CA HIS A 283 -13.19 -21.04 11.10
C HIS A 283 -11.72 -20.60 10.97
N PRO A 284 -11.18 -19.85 11.96
CA PRO A 284 -9.81 -19.34 11.89
C PRO A 284 -8.77 -20.42 11.55
N GLY A 285 -7.86 -20.13 10.63
CA GLY A 285 -6.79 -21.04 10.23
C GLY A 285 -7.22 -22.25 9.41
N THR A 286 -8.49 -22.37 9.02
CA THR A 286 -9.00 -23.49 8.21
C THR A 286 -9.52 -23.02 6.86
N LEU A 287 -9.90 -23.98 5.99
CA LEU A 287 -10.67 -23.74 4.76
C LEU A 287 -12.13 -24.22 4.91
N GLN A 288 -12.65 -24.24 6.13
CA GLN A 288 -14.05 -24.49 6.41
C GLN A 288 -14.82 -23.18 6.40
N ILE A 289 -15.62 -22.95 5.38
CA ILE A 289 -16.30 -21.68 5.09
C ILE A 289 -17.81 -21.96 5.02
N TRP A 290 -18.62 -21.04 5.51
CA TRP A 290 -20.07 -21.08 5.27
C TRP A 290 -20.58 -19.68 4.93
N ALA A 291 -21.68 -19.65 4.17
CA ALA A 291 -22.44 -18.45 3.90
C ALA A 291 -23.87 -18.61 4.41
N GLU A 292 -24.44 -17.56 4.98
CA GLU A 292 -25.83 -17.51 5.43
C GLU A 292 -26.45 -16.14 5.10
N GLY A 293 -27.73 -15.96 5.40
CA GLY A 293 -28.45 -14.71 5.15
C GLY A 293 -29.27 -14.74 3.89
N THR A 294 -29.70 -13.56 3.45
CA THR A 294 -30.65 -13.41 2.35
C THR A 294 -30.00 -12.75 1.13
N VAL A 295 -30.56 -13.05 -0.05
CA VAL A 295 -30.21 -12.40 -1.31
C VAL A 295 -31.47 -12.15 -2.14
N ALA A 296 -31.73 -10.91 -2.53
CA ALA A 296 -32.86 -10.57 -3.38
C ALA A 296 -32.68 -11.14 -4.78
N LEU A 297 -33.77 -11.61 -5.38
CA LEU A 297 -33.76 -12.27 -6.71
C LEU A 297 -33.23 -11.36 -7.83
N ASP A 298 -33.32 -10.04 -7.66
CA ASP A 298 -32.82 -9.01 -8.58
C ASP A 298 -31.42 -8.50 -8.21
N ASN A 299 -30.76 -9.10 -7.20
CA ASN A 299 -29.40 -8.69 -6.79
C ASN A 299 -28.39 -9.11 -7.87
N PRO A 300 -27.45 -8.21 -8.23
CA PRO A 300 -26.41 -8.58 -9.21
C PRO A 300 -25.42 -9.59 -8.61
N ARG A 301 -24.79 -10.39 -9.48
CA ARG A 301 -23.67 -11.26 -9.09
C ARG A 301 -22.58 -10.45 -8.40
N ARG A 302 -22.01 -11.01 -7.32
CA ARG A 302 -20.90 -10.45 -6.55
C ARG A 302 -19.88 -11.53 -6.22
N THR A 303 -18.75 -11.10 -5.70
CA THR A 303 -17.63 -11.98 -5.30
C THR A 303 -17.17 -11.59 -3.90
N GLU A 304 -17.04 -12.58 -3.03
CA GLU A 304 -16.30 -12.49 -1.79
C GLU A 304 -15.02 -13.32 -1.90
N SER A 305 -13.93 -12.90 -1.26
CA SER A 305 -12.64 -13.56 -1.40
C SER A 305 -12.00 -13.79 -0.03
N PHE A 306 -11.50 -15.02 0.17
CA PHE A 306 -10.87 -15.46 1.41
C PHE A 306 -9.39 -15.75 1.22
N ALA A 307 -8.58 -15.35 2.21
CA ALA A 307 -7.16 -15.67 2.25
C ALA A 307 -6.93 -17.18 2.41
N ILE A 308 -5.95 -17.74 1.73
CA ILE A 308 -5.52 -19.14 1.86
C ILE A 308 -4.48 -19.24 2.99
N PRO A 309 -4.64 -20.12 4.00
CA PRO A 309 -3.72 -20.19 5.14
C PRO A 309 -2.29 -20.62 4.77
N ASP A 310 -2.14 -21.58 3.84
CA ASP A 310 -0.84 -22.04 3.31
C ASP A 310 -0.75 -21.77 1.80
N PRO A 311 -0.19 -20.61 1.40
CA PRO A 311 -0.10 -20.22 0.00
C PRO A 311 0.86 -21.10 -0.80
N ASN A 312 1.89 -21.69 -0.15
CA ASN A 312 2.86 -22.54 -0.83
C ASN A 312 2.21 -23.89 -1.20
N LEU A 313 1.44 -24.47 -0.29
CA LEU A 313 0.66 -25.67 -0.56
C LEU A 313 -0.41 -25.44 -1.63
N TYR A 314 -1.07 -24.30 -1.58
CA TYR A 314 -2.08 -23.91 -2.56
C TYR A 314 -1.49 -23.82 -3.98
N ALA A 315 -0.35 -23.16 -4.13
CA ALA A 315 0.36 -23.10 -5.41
C ALA A 315 0.86 -24.48 -5.89
N ALA A 316 1.31 -25.36 -4.96
CA ALA A 316 1.69 -26.74 -5.29
C ALA A 316 0.49 -27.57 -5.80
N ARG A 317 -0.68 -27.40 -5.20
CA ARG A 317 -1.94 -28.03 -5.65
C ARG A 317 -2.37 -27.51 -7.04
N ALA A 318 -2.27 -26.20 -7.26
CA ALA A 318 -2.52 -25.62 -8.57
C ALA A 318 -1.58 -26.19 -9.66
N LEU A 319 -0.30 -26.34 -9.34
CA LEU A 319 0.65 -27.01 -10.25
C LEU A 319 0.28 -28.47 -10.49
N ARG A 320 -0.10 -29.22 -9.43
CA ARG A 320 -0.51 -30.62 -9.57
C ARG A 320 -1.73 -30.75 -10.48
N GLN A 321 -2.71 -29.85 -10.35
CA GLN A 321 -3.87 -29.83 -11.25
C GLN A 321 -3.44 -29.59 -12.71
N ALA A 322 -2.58 -28.59 -12.95
CA ALA A 322 -2.07 -28.30 -14.28
C ALA A 322 -1.27 -29.46 -14.88
N LEU A 323 -0.52 -30.22 -14.07
CA LEU A 323 0.18 -31.43 -14.48
C LEU A 323 -0.80 -32.52 -14.90
N ALA A 324 -1.85 -32.76 -14.09
CA ALA A 324 -2.91 -33.73 -14.38
C ALA A 324 -3.66 -33.40 -15.68
N ASP A 325 -4.03 -32.12 -15.87
CA ASP A 325 -4.70 -31.63 -17.09
C ASP A 325 -3.83 -31.83 -18.34
N ALA A 326 -2.51 -31.81 -18.19
CA ALA A 326 -1.54 -32.04 -19.26
C ALA A 326 -1.15 -33.51 -19.45
N GLY A 327 -1.71 -34.44 -18.67
CA GLY A 327 -1.43 -35.87 -18.72
C GLY A 327 -0.07 -36.26 -18.12
N ILE A 328 0.52 -35.42 -17.25
CA ILE A 328 1.74 -35.75 -16.49
C ILE A 328 1.32 -36.36 -15.16
N ALA A 329 1.59 -37.65 -14.98
CA ALA A 329 1.24 -38.36 -13.76
C ALA A 329 2.14 -37.94 -12.58
N VAL A 330 1.53 -37.77 -11.38
CA VAL A 330 2.25 -37.53 -10.12
C VAL A 330 1.84 -38.59 -9.11
N THR A 331 2.78 -39.43 -8.68
CA THR A 331 2.49 -40.52 -7.75
C THR A 331 2.63 -40.10 -6.27
N GLY A 332 3.42 -39.09 -5.99
CA GLY A 332 3.56 -38.51 -4.64
C GLY A 332 2.40 -37.58 -4.26
N SER A 333 2.55 -36.94 -3.12
CA SER A 333 1.60 -35.96 -2.56
C SER A 333 1.92 -34.50 -2.98
N THR A 334 1.16 -33.53 -2.43
CA THR A 334 1.53 -32.14 -2.46
C THR A 334 1.94 -31.67 -1.07
N ARG A 335 2.99 -30.88 -0.97
CA ARG A 335 3.44 -30.29 0.29
C ARG A 335 4.07 -28.93 0.09
N SER A 336 4.28 -28.20 1.19
CA SER A 336 4.87 -26.88 1.20
C SER A 336 6.18 -26.85 2.01
N THR A 337 7.01 -25.84 1.73
CA THR A 337 8.16 -25.51 2.57
C THR A 337 8.49 -24.03 2.54
N THR A 338 9.03 -23.54 3.68
CA THR A 338 9.70 -22.25 3.82
C THR A 338 11.16 -22.43 4.27
N ASP A 339 11.62 -23.68 4.35
CA ASP A 339 13.01 -23.99 4.72
C ASP A 339 13.95 -23.77 3.54
N SER A 340 14.80 -22.75 3.65
CA SER A 340 15.79 -22.39 2.62
C SER A 340 16.92 -23.41 2.44
N LEU A 341 17.11 -24.35 3.35
CA LEU A 341 18.12 -25.39 3.23
C LEU A 341 17.60 -26.60 2.47
N LEU A 342 16.32 -26.88 2.58
CA LEU A 342 15.67 -28.03 1.98
C LEU A 342 15.85 -28.06 0.47
N TYR A 343 15.98 -28.23 -0.45
CA TYR A 343 16.15 -28.12 -1.91
C TYR A 343 17.27 -27.17 -2.38
N GLY A 344 18.21 -26.80 -1.52
CA GLY A 344 19.34 -25.93 -1.91
C GLY A 344 20.11 -26.43 -3.13
N ARG A 345 20.36 -27.75 -3.21
CA ARG A 345 21.03 -28.39 -4.36
C ARG A 345 20.20 -28.35 -5.62
N ALA A 346 18.89 -28.59 -5.53
CA ALA A 346 17.96 -28.48 -6.66
C ALA A 346 17.94 -27.06 -7.21
N ARG A 347 17.84 -26.05 -6.34
CA ARG A 347 17.85 -24.64 -6.74
C ARG A 347 19.18 -24.16 -7.31
N ALA A 348 20.27 -24.81 -7.01
CA ALA A 348 21.59 -24.53 -7.59
C ALA A 348 21.77 -25.13 -9.00
N SER A 349 20.87 -26.02 -9.44
CA SER A 349 20.88 -26.61 -10.77
C SER A 349 20.16 -25.73 -11.81
N THR A 350 20.22 -26.10 -13.08
CA THR A 350 19.43 -25.48 -14.14
C THR A 350 17.96 -25.81 -13.94
N PRO A 351 17.05 -24.82 -13.93
CA PRO A 351 15.62 -25.07 -13.79
C PRO A 351 15.05 -25.86 -14.97
N LEU A 352 14.09 -26.72 -14.69
CA LEU A 352 13.36 -27.45 -15.72
C LEU A 352 12.46 -26.53 -16.55
N ALA A 353 11.83 -25.56 -15.91
CA ALA A 353 10.99 -24.55 -16.52
C ALA A 353 11.02 -23.26 -15.73
N GLU A 354 10.81 -22.13 -16.38
CA GLU A 354 10.70 -20.81 -15.73
C GLU A 354 9.62 -19.96 -16.40
N VAL A 355 8.93 -19.19 -15.59
CA VAL A 355 8.09 -18.07 -16.04
C VAL A 355 8.55 -16.79 -15.38
N GLN A 356 8.36 -15.65 -16.09
CA GLN A 356 8.68 -14.33 -15.57
C GLN A 356 7.41 -13.60 -15.13
N SER A 357 7.52 -12.81 -14.06
CA SER A 357 6.47 -11.91 -13.65
C SER A 357 6.13 -10.88 -14.72
N ARG A 358 5.00 -10.20 -14.59
CA ARG A 358 4.79 -8.91 -15.26
C ARG A 358 5.82 -7.90 -14.77
N PRO A 359 6.11 -6.82 -15.54
CA PRO A 359 7.09 -5.81 -15.13
C PRO A 359 6.61 -4.98 -13.92
N LEU A 360 7.54 -4.37 -13.18
CA LEU A 360 7.28 -3.57 -11.98
C LEU A 360 6.15 -2.55 -12.15
N ARG A 361 6.06 -1.90 -13.31
CA ARG A 361 4.97 -0.94 -13.58
C ARG A 361 3.57 -1.56 -13.43
N ASP A 362 3.43 -2.87 -13.68
CA ASP A 362 2.18 -3.61 -13.53
C ASP A 362 1.95 -4.11 -12.10
N TRP A 363 2.95 -4.00 -11.20
CA TRP A 363 2.80 -4.19 -9.77
C TRP A 363 2.39 -2.88 -9.09
N ILE A 364 3.05 -1.76 -9.46
CA ILE A 364 2.76 -0.44 -8.88
C ILE A 364 1.31 -0.02 -9.16
N PHE A 365 0.80 -0.38 -10.33
CA PHE A 365 -0.57 -0.02 -10.70
C PHE A 365 -1.62 -0.55 -9.71
N PRO A 366 -1.77 -1.87 -9.45
CA PRO A 366 -2.76 -2.35 -8.49
C PRO A 366 -2.47 -1.88 -7.05
N ILE A 367 -1.21 -1.70 -6.65
CA ILE A 367 -0.83 -1.16 -5.34
C ILE A 367 -1.46 0.22 -5.12
N LEU A 368 -1.34 1.11 -6.09
CA LEU A 368 -1.79 2.49 -5.96
C LEU A 368 -3.23 2.70 -6.40
N ASN A 369 -3.66 2.09 -7.52
CA ASN A 369 -4.95 2.34 -8.17
C ASN A 369 -6.12 1.69 -7.45
N THR A 370 -6.02 0.38 -7.21
CA THR A 370 -7.04 -0.42 -6.53
C THR A 370 -6.73 -0.70 -5.07
N SER A 371 -5.56 -0.22 -4.60
CA SER A 371 -5.13 -0.35 -3.20
C SER A 371 -4.82 -1.78 -2.76
N GLN A 372 -4.27 -2.62 -3.64
CA GLN A 372 -3.98 -4.03 -3.37
C GLN A 372 -2.89 -4.18 -2.29
N ASN A 373 -3.24 -4.83 -1.16
CA ASN A 373 -2.36 -4.98 0.00
C ASN A 373 -1.25 -6.00 -0.28
N TRP A 374 -1.64 -7.19 -0.73
CA TRP A 374 -0.71 -8.31 -0.93
C TRP A 374 0.45 -7.94 -1.88
N PHE A 375 0.16 -7.25 -3.00
CA PHE A 375 1.20 -6.72 -3.90
C PHE A 375 2.15 -5.75 -3.20
N ALA A 376 1.64 -4.90 -2.31
CA ALA A 376 2.46 -3.94 -1.56
C ALA A 376 3.41 -4.66 -0.60
N GLU A 377 2.94 -5.68 0.11
CA GLU A 377 3.75 -6.48 1.02
C GLU A 377 4.80 -7.32 0.27
N MET A 378 4.42 -7.93 -0.85
CA MET A 378 5.37 -8.64 -1.73
C MET A 378 6.48 -7.70 -2.20
N LEU A 379 6.11 -6.48 -2.62
CA LEU A 379 7.07 -5.48 -3.08
C LEU A 379 7.99 -5.00 -1.95
N LEU A 380 7.46 -4.80 -0.73
CA LEU A 380 8.26 -4.46 0.45
C LEU A 380 9.30 -5.55 0.75
N LYS A 381 8.90 -6.83 0.77
CA LYS A 381 9.84 -7.95 0.97
C LYS A 381 10.87 -8.05 -0.17
N GLN A 382 10.49 -7.72 -1.41
CA GLN A 382 11.43 -7.62 -2.54
C GLN A 382 12.48 -6.53 -2.33
N LEU A 383 12.06 -5.34 -1.83
CA LEU A 383 13.00 -4.28 -1.49
C LEU A 383 13.99 -4.73 -0.42
N GLY A 384 13.51 -5.43 0.62
CA GLY A 384 14.36 -6.03 1.66
C GLY A 384 15.33 -7.06 1.11
N LYS A 385 14.87 -7.94 0.19
CA LYS A 385 15.71 -8.96 -0.43
C LYS A 385 16.82 -8.38 -1.30
N ARG A 386 16.51 -7.28 -2.02
CA ARG A 386 17.42 -6.72 -3.02
C ARG A 386 18.36 -5.65 -2.46
N PHE A 387 17.92 -4.86 -1.51
CA PHE A 387 18.65 -3.68 -0.99
C PHE A 387 18.92 -3.76 0.51
N GLY A 388 18.37 -4.77 1.20
CA GLY A 388 18.65 -5.17 2.57
C GLY A 388 19.37 -6.51 2.62
N LYS A 389 19.19 -7.26 3.70
CA LYS A 389 19.84 -8.55 3.95
C LYS A 389 18.95 -9.75 3.63
N ALA A 390 17.62 -9.59 3.68
CA ALA A 390 16.66 -10.68 3.51
C ALA A 390 15.34 -10.16 2.95
N GLY A 391 14.55 -11.06 2.34
CA GLY A 391 13.18 -10.79 1.91
C GLY A 391 12.22 -10.87 3.11
N SER A 392 12.27 -9.87 3.97
CA SER A 392 11.51 -9.81 5.21
C SER A 392 10.91 -8.42 5.44
N TRP A 393 9.88 -8.32 6.30
CA TRP A 393 9.32 -7.02 6.72
C TRP A 393 10.38 -6.12 7.34
N PRO A 394 11.18 -6.55 8.34
CA PRO A 394 12.19 -5.68 8.94
C PRO A 394 13.20 -5.11 7.93
N GLU A 395 13.67 -5.92 7.00
CA GLU A 395 14.66 -5.48 6.01
C GLU A 395 14.03 -4.55 4.95
N GLY A 396 12.80 -4.83 4.51
CA GLY A 396 12.05 -3.94 3.61
C GLY A 396 11.81 -2.57 4.24
N LEU A 397 11.33 -2.55 5.48
CA LEU A 397 11.11 -1.32 6.26
C LEU A 397 12.43 -0.55 6.51
N ALA A 398 13.55 -1.26 6.73
CA ALA A 398 14.85 -0.62 6.87
C ALA A 398 15.29 0.07 5.56
N VAL A 399 14.98 -0.52 4.39
CA VAL A 399 15.22 0.11 3.08
C VAL A 399 14.37 1.36 2.91
N GLU A 400 13.08 1.30 3.20
CA GLU A 400 12.17 2.45 3.14
C GLU A 400 12.61 3.57 4.07
N ARG A 401 12.95 3.23 5.31
CA ARG A 401 13.45 4.20 6.30
C ARG A 401 14.69 4.93 5.80
N ARG A 402 15.69 4.21 5.31
CA ARG A 402 16.90 4.83 4.75
C ARG A 402 16.56 5.75 3.58
N PHE A 403 15.69 5.30 2.66
CA PHE A 403 15.30 6.11 1.51
C PHE A 403 14.59 7.40 1.92
N LEU A 404 13.65 7.34 2.88
CA LEU A 404 12.95 8.51 3.38
C LEU A 404 13.91 9.52 4.03
N ILE A 405 14.87 9.04 4.83
CA ILE A 405 15.83 9.90 5.53
C ILE A 405 16.89 10.44 4.56
N ASP A 406 17.53 9.56 3.79
CA ASP A 406 18.74 9.92 3.04
C ASP A 406 18.42 10.58 1.68
N SER A 407 17.35 10.15 1.00
CA SER A 407 16.98 10.64 -0.32
C SER A 407 15.91 11.72 -0.26
N VAL A 408 14.82 11.46 0.46
CA VAL A 408 13.69 12.41 0.56
C VAL A 408 13.97 13.53 1.55
N ARG A 409 14.87 13.30 2.53
CA ARG A 409 15.23 14.21 3.62
C ARG A 409 14.09 14.47 4.62
N VAL A 410 13.35 13.40 4.92
CA VAL A 410 12.30 13.43 5.94
C VAL A 410 12.93 13.39 7.34
N ASP A 411 12.34 14.13 8.26
CA ASP A 411 12.67 14.02 9.69
C ASP A 411 12.26 12.65 10.22
N SER A 412 13.25 11.90 10.72
CA SER A 412 13.09 10.52 11.20
C SER A 412 12.13 10.35 12.38
N THR A 413 11.76 11.46 13.06
CA THR A 413 10.81 11.47 14.17
C THR A 413 9.35 11.61 13.72
N GLN A 414 9.10 11.85 12.43
CA GLN A 414 7.77 12.10 11.88
C GLN A 414 7.13 10.86 11.21
N PHE A 415 7.76 9.71 11.31
CA PHE A 415 7.19 8.45 10.80
C PHE A 415 7.70 7.22 11.54
N SER A 416 6.85 6.22 11.62
CA SER A 416 7.15 4.84 12.03
C SER A 416 6.36 3.91 11.16
N LEU A 417 7.02 3.11 10.33
CA LEU A 417 6.38 2.16 9.42
C LEU A 417 6.38 0.76 10.04
N SER A 418 5.31 0.02 9.85
CA SER A 418 5.09 -1.34 10.35
C SER A 418 4.97 -2.35 9.21
N ASP A 419 4.25 -2.02 8.15
CA ASP A 419 4.06 -2.86 6.96
C ASP A 419 4.09 -2.03 5.67
N GLY A 420 3.98 -2.67 4.51
CA GLY A 420 4.00 -2.00 3.21
C GLY A 420 2.63 -1.52 2.72
N SER A 421 1.56 -2.13 3.22
CA SER A 421 0.20 -1.87 2.75
C SER A 421 -0.54 -0.80 3.54
N GLY A 422 -0.17 -0.59 4.80
CA GLY A 422 -0.92 0.24 5.74
C GLY A 422 -2.13 -0.46 6.33
N LEU A 423 -2.18 -1.79 6.29
CA LEU A 423 -3.20 -2.59 6.98
C LEU A 423 -2.99 -2.51 8.49
N SER A 424 -1.74 -2.56 8.94
CA SER A 424 -1.39 -2.40 10.36
C SER A 424 -1.69 -0.99 10.85
N SER A 425 -2.47 -0.88 11.93
CA SER A 425 -2.70 0.38 12.67
C SER A 425 -1.44 0.90 13.39
N SER A 426 -0.35 0.11 13.43
CA SER A 426 0.95 0.52 13.98
C SER A 426 1.77 1.39 13.03
N ASN A 427 1.34 1.59 11.78
CA ASN A 427 1.93 2.60 10.91
C ASN A 427 1.54 4.00 11.40
N LEU A 428 2.53 4.86 11.56
CA LEU A 428 2.35 6.25 11.98
C LEU A 428 3.16 7.17 11.07
N VAL A 429 2.50 8.11 10.41
CA VAL A 429 3.16 9.01 9.43
C VAL A 429 2.51 10.39 9.49
N SER A 430 3.32 11.46 9.52
CA SER A 430 2.79 12.82 9.48
C SER A 430 2.35 13.23 8.04
N PRO A 431 1.40 14.15 7.89
CA PRO A 431 1.03 14.70 6.60
C PRO A 431 2.21 15.31 5.81
N LEU A 432 3.17 15.94 6.50
CA LEU A 432 4.37 16.50 5.87
C LEU A 432 5.23 15.44 5.21
N VAL A 433 5.38 14.25 5.80
CA VAL A 433 6.15 13.16 5.22
C VAL A 433 5.60 12.79 3.84
N PHE A 434 4.27 12.67 3.71
CA PHE A 434 3.66 12.35 2.40
C PHE A 434 3.85 13.47 1.39
N THR A 435 3.75 14.75 1.80
CA THR A 435 3.96 15.85 0.85
C THR A 435 5.42 15.94 0.41
N GLN A 436 6.39 15.67 1.29
CA GLN A 436 7.81 15.62 0.95
C GLN A 436 8.13 14.45 0.01
N LEU A 437 7.60 13.25 0.30
CA LEU A 437 7.75 12.08 -0.55
C LEU A 437 7.16 12.29 -1.96
N LEU A 438 5.93 12.81 -2.03
CA LEU A 438 5.25 13.08 -3.29
C LEU A 438 6.00 14.16 -4.10
N ARG A 439 6.52 15.20 -3.44
CA ARG A 439 7.36 16.21 -4.07
C ARG A 439 8.67 15.62 -4.60
N TYR A 440 9.31 14.73 -3.85
CA TYR A 440 10.52 14.04 -4.27
C TYR A 440 10.27 13.18 -5.51
N ILE A 441 9.28 12.27 -5.46
CA ILE A 441 9.03 11.35 -6.57
C ILE A 441 8.56 12.08 -7.83
N ARG A 442 7.83 13.21 -7.71
CA ARG A 442 7.41 14.04 -8.85
C ARG A 442 8.59 14.57 -9.67
N ARG A 443 9.72 14.82 -9.02
CA ARG A 443 10.96 15.30 -9.66
C ARG A 443 11.87 14.16 -10.11
N HIS A 444 11.55 12.94 -9.75
CA HIS A 444 12.35 11.78 -10.10
C HIS A 444 12.14 11.37 -11.57
N PRO A 445 13.19 10.96 -12.33
CA PRO A 445 13.04 10.56 -13.73
C PRO A 445 12.02 9.46 -14.00
N ARG A 446 11.76 8.61 -13.00
CA ARG A 446 10.78 7.50 -13.10
C ARG A 446 9.38 7.86 -12.61
N TYR A 447 9.07 9.15 -12.44
CA TYR A 447 7.77 9.61 -11.95
C TYR A 447 6.59 9.10 -12.79
N ALA A 448 6.73 9.05 -14.11
CA ALA A 448 5.65 8.60 -14.98
C ALA A 448 5.11 7.21 -14.60
N GLY A 449 6.01 6.26 -14.28
CA GLY A 449 5.62 4.91 -13.84
C GLY A 449 4.88 4.88 -12.50
N PHE A 450 5.20 5.80 -11.59
CA PHE A 450 4.49 5.96 -10.32
C PHE A 450 3.14 6.67 -10.52
N ALA A 451 3.12 7.76 -11.27
CA ALA A 451 1.93 8.59 -11.45
C ALA A 451 0.77 7.87 -12.14
N THR A 452 1.09 6.98 -13.11
CA THR A 452 0.08 6.16 -13.81
C THR A 452 -0.65 5.19 -12.88
N GLY A 453 -0.07 4.84 -11.73
CA GLY A 453 -0.71 4.02 -10.71
C GLY A 453 -1.70 4.80 -9.83
N LEU A 454 -1.61 6.12 -9.75
CA LEU A 454 -2.49 6.89 -8.86
C LEU A 454 -3.93 6.95 -9.40
N PRO A 455 -4.94 6.73 -8.53
CA PRO A 455 -6.34 7.00 -8.86
C PRO A 455 -6.55 8.44 -9.28
N GLN A 456 -7.51 8.66 -10.18
CA GLN A 456 -7.88 10.00 -10.65
C GLN A 456 -9.36 10.28 -10.38
N ALA A 457 -9.62 11.43 -9.79
CA ALA A 457 -10.95 11.89 -9.39
C ALA A 457 -11.96 11.85 -10.55
N GLY A 458 -13.09 11.18 -10.33
CA GLY A 458 -14.17 11.03 -11.31
C GLY A 458 -13.85 10.16 -12.54
N LEU A 459 -12.67 9.48 -12.58
CA LEU A 459 -12.24 8.73 -13.77
C LEU A 459 -11.85 7.29 -13.45
N VAL A 460 -10.79 7.06 -12.64
CA VAL A 460 -10.24 5.71 -12.47
C VAL A 460 -9.88 5.40 -11.01
N GLY A 461 -9.85 4.10 -10.70
CA GLY A 461 -9.39 3.56 -9.42
C GLY A 461 -10.32 3.91 -8.26
N SER A 462 -9.77 3.99 -7.07
CA SER A 462 -10.52 4.28 -5.84
C SER A 462 -11.13 5.69 -5.77
N LEU A 463 -10.81 6.56 -6.74
CA LEU A 463 -11.39 7.91 -6.86
C LEU A 463 -12.42 8.03 -8.00
N ARG A 464 -12.76 6.96 -8.72
CA ARG A 464 -13.67 7.03 -9.88
C ARG A 464 -15.04 7.64 -9.57
N ASN A 465 -15.54 7.45 -8.35
CA ASN A 465 -16.85 7.95 -7.90
C ASN A 465 -16.72 9.14 -6.92
N ARG A 466 -15.55 9.76 -6.83
CA ARG A 466 -15.29 10.90 -5.93
C ARG A 466 -15.07 12.18 -6.72
N PHE A 467 -15.36 13.33 -6.11
CA PHE A 467 -15.27 14.68 -6.70
C PHE A 467 -16.18 14.92 -7.91
N LEU A 468 -17.16 14.03 -8.18
CA LEU A 468 -18.15 14.22 -9.25
C LEU A 468 -18.93 15.50 -9.01
N GLY A 469 -19.20 16.27 -10.08
CA GLY A 469 -19.92 17.55 -9.98
C GLY A 469 -19.13 18.68 -9.31
N THR A 470 -17.85 18.48 -8.99
CA THR A 470 -16.97 19.53 -8.47
C THR A 470 -15.99 20.03 -9.53
N PRO A 471 -15.39 21.22 -9.37
CA PRO A 471 -14.34 21.72 -10.26
C PRO A 471 -13.05 20.88 -10.27
N LEU A 472 -12.96 19.85 -9.41
CA LEU A 472 -11.79 18.99 -9.26
C LEU A 472 -11.93 17.63 -9.94
N ALA A 473 -13.06 17.34 -10.59
CA ALA A 473 -13.20 16.16 -11.44
C ALA A 473 -12.07 16.15 -12.49
N GLY A 474 -11.35 15.03 -12.59
CA GLY A 474 -10.19 14.86 -13.45
C GLY A 474 -8.89 15.57 -12.98
N ARG A 475 -8.93 16.39 -11.92
CA ARG A 475 -7.81 17.25 -11.50
C ARG A 475 -7.12 16.84 -10.20
N VAL A 476 -7.59 15.79 -9.54
CA VAL A 476 -6.95 15.19 -8.36
C VAL A 476 -6.43 13.81 -8.73
N ARG A 477 -5.14 13.58 -8.48
CA ARG A 477 -4.49 12.26 -8.54
C ARG A 477 -3.96 11.93 -7.16
N ALA A 478 -4.60 10.99 -6.46
CA ALA A 478 -4.28 10.76 -5.06
C ALA A 478 -4.53 9.31 -4.64
N LYS A 479 -3.74 8.84 -3.67
CA LYS A 479 -3.94 7.57 -2.99
C LYS A 479 -4.92 7.74 -1.84
N THR A 480 -5.91 6.87 -1.79
CA THR A 480 -6.85 6.73 -0.67
C THR A 480 -6.30 5.83 0.42
N GLY A 481 -6.71 6.03 1.66
CA GLY A 481 -6.49 5.11 2.77
C GLY A 481 -7.77 4.96 3.60
N SER A 482 -8.09 3.73 3.99
CA SER A 482 -9.24 3.41 4.83
C SER A 482 -8.96 2.15 5.62
N ILE A 483 -9.05 2.23 6.92
CA ILE A 483 -9.23 1.12 7.86
C ILE A 483 -10.26 1.56 8.90
N SER A 484 -10.57 0.71 9.89
CA SER A 484 -11.53 1.06 10.93
C SER A 484 -11.21 2.42 11.55
N ARG A 485 -12.17 3.35 11.55
CA ARG A 485 -12.09 4.70 12.14
C ARG A 485 -10.95 5.60 11.61
N VAL A 486 -10.42 5.28 10.42
CA VAL A 486 -9.36 6.05 9.77
C VAL A 486 -9.68 6.25 8.29
N GLN A 487 -9.58 7.50 7.83
CA GLN A 487 -9.69 7.86 6.42
C GLN A 487 -8.54 8.80 6.03
N SER A 488 -7.95 8.58 4.86
CA SER A 488 -6.87 9.44 4.38
C SER A 488 -6.89 9.63 2.86
N LEU A 489 -6.28 10.73 2.41
CA LEU A 489 -6.11 11.04 0.99
C LEU A 489 -4.85 11.89 0.83
N SER A 490 -3.89 11.41 0.02
CA SER A 490 -2.65 12.15 -0.25
C SER A 490 -2.26 12.06 -1.71
N GLY A 491 -1.85 13.19 -2.31
CA GLY A 491 -1.54 13.22 -3.73
C GLY A 491 -1.32 14.62 -4.28
N TYR A 492 -1.71 14.77 -5.55
CA TYR A 492 -1.54 15.96 -6.34
C TYR A 492 -2.89 16.57 -6.70
N LEU A 493 -2.94 17.89 -6.68
CA LEU A 493 -4.06 18.70 -7.11
C LEU A 493 -3.58 19.63 -8.23
N GLU A 494 -4.14 19.50 -9.42
CA GLU A 494 -3.87 20.41 -10.53
C GLU A 494 -4.64 21.72 -10.31
N GLY A 495 -3.92 22.79 -9.96
CA GLY A 495 -4.46 24.14 -9.76
C GLY A 495 -4.75 24.87 -11.07
N GLY A 496 -5.21 26.12 -11.00
CA GLY A 496 -5.27 27.03 -12.13
C GLY A 496 -3.88 27.39 -12.65
N ALA A 497 -3.78 27.81 -13.93
CA ALA A 497 -2.53 28.21 -14.59
C ALA A 497 -1.41 27.14 -14.59
N GLY A 498 -1.78 25.83 -14.60
CA GLY A 498 -0.81 24.73 -14.69
C GLY A 498 0.00 24.46 -13.41
N ARG A 499 -0.33 25.12 -12.29
CA ARG A 499 0.34 24.89 -11.00
C ARG A 499 -0.14 23.60 -10.37
N THR A 500 0.76 22.79 -9.84
CA THR A 500 0.43 21.61 -9.04
C THR A 500 0.60 21.93 -7.56
N LEU A 501 -0.41 21.56 -6.78
CA LEU A 501 -0.34 21.54 -5.32
C LEU A 501 -0.19 20.09 -4.86
N ILE A 502 0.52 19.88 -3.76
CA ILE A 502 0.73 18.56 -3.16
C ILE A 502 0.08 18.57 -1.78
N PHE A 503 -0.71 17.56 -1.49
CA PHE A 503 -1.48 17.55 -0.25
C PHE A 503 -1.50 16.19 0.42
N SER A 504 -1.73 16.20 1.73
CA SER A 504 -2.10 15.05 2.55
C SER A 504 -3.19 15.46 3.53
N VAL A 505 -4.27 14.69 3.58
CA VAL A 505 -5.37 14.82 4.55
C VAL A 505 -5.54 13.49 5.24
N GLN A 506 -5.47 13.47 6.57
CA GLN A 506 -5.63 12.30 7.41
C GLN A 506 -6.65 12.61 8.51
N ALA A 507 -7.66 11.75 8.65
CA ALA A 507 -8.68 11.81 9.69
C ALA A 507 -8.66 10.51 10.48
N ASN A 508 -8.37 10.61 11.76
CA ASN A 508 -8.28 9.46 12.66
C ASN A 508 -9.32 9.56 13.79
N HIS A 509 -9.62 8.42 14.39
CA HIS A 509 -10.51 8.28 15.55
C HIS A 509 -11.93 8.82 15.32
N HIS A 510 -12.47 8.66 14.12
CA HIS A 510 -13.85 9.06 13.83
C HIS A 510 -14.86 7.97 14.17
N ALA A 511 -16.05 8.39 14.58
CA ALA A 511 -17.21 7.51 14.81
C ALA A 511 -18.20 7.55 13.63
N GLU A 512 -18.01 8.48 12.70
CA GLU A 512 -18.87 8.71 11.55
C GLU A 512 -18.74 7.60 10.50
N SER A 513 -19.76 7.45 9.65
CA SER A 513 -19.68 6.55 8.51
C SER A 513 -18.51 6.93 7.56
N SER A 514 -17.92 5.94 6.90
CA SER A 514 -16.88 6.19 5.89
C SER A 514 -17.37 7.17 4.81
N ARG A 515 -18.64 7.06 4.39
CA ARG A 515 -19.23 7.98 3.40
C ARG A 515 -19.19 9.44 3.87
N THR A 516 -19.58 9.71 5.12
CA THR A 516 -19.56 11.04 5.73
C THR A 516 -18.14 11.60 5.79
N MET A 517 -17.18 10.79 6.22
CA MET A 517 -15.78 11.20 6.32
C MET A 517 -15.13 11.45 4.96
N LEU A 518 -15.41 10.61 3.97
CA LEU A 518 -14.92 10.81 2.60
C LEU A 518 -15.45 12.11 2.00
N ALA A 519 -16.76 12.42 2.20
CA ALA A 519 -17.36 13.67 1.74
C ALA A 519 -16.70 14.89 2.41
N MET A 520 -16.36 14.79 3.69
CA MET A 520 -15.66 15.87 4.41
C MET A 520 -14.23 16.06 3.88
N ILE A 521 -13.46 14.98 3.69
CA ILE A 521 -12.13 15.05 3.08
C ILE A 521 -12.20 15.69 1.69
N ASP A 522 -13.15 15.27 0.86
CA ASP A 522 -13.36 15.86 -0.47
C ASP A 522 -13.66 17.36 -0.40
N SER A 523 -14.47 17.77 0.56
CA SER A 523 -14.78 19.18 0.76
C SER A 523 -13.56 20.02 1.14
N VAL A 524 -12.67 19.47 1.99
CA VAL A 524 -11.39 20.11 2.36
C VAL A 524 -10.49 20.26 1.12
N VAL A 525 -10.36 19.21 0.32
CA VAL A 525 -9.53 19.26 -0.91
C VAL A 525 -10.14 20.23 -1.95
N VAL A 526 -11.47 20.34 -2.02
CA VAL A 526 -12.12 21.36 -2.88
C VAL A 526 -11.75 22.77 -2.43
N GLU A 527 -11.70 23.06 -1.13
CA GLU A 527 -11.23 24.37 -0.64
C GLU A 527 -9.76 24.63 -0.99
N MET A 528 -8.90 23.60 -0.90
CA MET A 528 -7.51 23.70 -1.37
C MET A 528 -7.41 24.08 -2.84
N GLY A 529 -8.27 23.50 -3.70
CA GLY A 529 -8.31 23.79 -5.13
C GLY A 529 -8.75 25.21 -5.48
N ARG A 530 -9.53 25.84 -4.61
CA ARG A 530 -9.93 27.26 -4.76
C ARG A 530 -8.77 28.23 -4.55
N SER A 531 -7.79 27.87 -3.69
CA SER A 531 -6.62 28.72 -3.45
C SER A 531 -5.65 28.77 -4.63
N GLY A 532 -5.64 27.76 -5.49
CA GLY A 532 -4.82 27.70 -6.70
C GLY A 532 -5.34 28.50 -7.90
N LYS A 533 -6.48 29.17 -7.77
CA LYS A 533 -7.09 29.95 -8.87
C LYS A 533 -6.67 31.42 -8.93
N ARG A 534 -5.86 31.90 -7.99
CA ARG A 534 -5.39 33.30 -7.94
C ARG A 534 -3.90 33.41 -8.19
#